data_051e2b11b45ab219df728e13ef1364b6
#
_entry.id   051e2b11b45ab219df728e13ef1364b6
#
_cell.length_a   1.000
_cell.length_b   1.000
_cell.length_c   1.000
_cell.angle_alpha   90.00
_cell.angle_beta   90.00
_cell.angle_gamma   90.00
#
_symmetry.space_group_name_H-M   'P 1'
#
loop_
_entity.id
_entity.type
_entity.pdbx_description
1 polymer ?
#
loop_
_entity_poly.entity_id
_entity_poly.type
_entity_poly.pdbx_seq_one_letter_code
_entity_poly.pdbx_strand_id
1 'polypeptide(L)'
;YSLQASENSLFSATFRLRGNNQPHWDYKGTLYNANDEADVVDMTDRTDQSWTRPSLDLYYQQNLKNKQTLVFNVVGTYNREKSQRLYQESTPGNILTDIDNNIRGNKYSLIAEAIYEKQYSKGNALSFGLNHTQSYSNNEYRNGHYYETNMHQGNTYIFGEYRGKIDKLNYRLGVAMTRFYYNQSGKDKSTESYSFNPSIVLHYAMSDNSYLRWKGNIYNASPSLGDLSDVEQAVDSFQIRRGNPNLKSYMCYHTELTYEWKKGIFYTNLWGAYDYRPNAIMDEKIQEGNKIVQTWDNQKDWQKLSGRAMLRVGPIRDILQFSFTGGVNHYMSHGNHYSHTYTNWFCEAEASLNYKQFSLFWQINTNWNNFWGETLSGGENIQMLAVYYKHKNLRVGVGAFNPFTDNY
;
A
#
# COMPACT_ATOMS: atom_id res chain seq x y z
N TYR A 1 -17.70 -17.34 -12.34
CA TYR A 1 -17.96 -18.71 -12.79
C TYR A 1 -16.81 -19.61 -12.34
N SER A 2 -17.12 -20.76 -11.79
CA SER A 2 -16.13 -21.78 -11.39
C SER A 2 -16.62 -23.14 -11.89
N LEU A 3 -15.74 -23.90 -12.51
CA LEU A 3 -16.03 -25.23 -13.07
C LEU A 3 -14.98 -26.22 -12.57
N GLN A 4 -15.41 -27.21 -11.83
CA GLN A 4 -14.60 -28.38 -11.55
C GLN A 4 -14.73 -29.35 -12.72
N ALA A 5 -13.81 -29.26 -13.69
CA ALA A 5 -13.86 -30.07 -14.91
C ALA A 5 -13.58 -31.56 -14.65
N SER A 6 -12.87 -31.88 -13.56
CA SER A 6 -12.67 -33.25 -13.04
C SER A 6 -12.30 -33.18 -11.55
N GLU A 7 -12.15 -34.33 -10.89
CA GLU A 7 -11.64 -34.39 -9.49
C GLU A 7 -10.25 -33.75 -9.36
N ASN A 8 -9.49 -33.66 -10.44
CA ASN A 8 -8.11 -33.18 -10.47
C ASN A 8 -7.95 -31.82 -11.16
N SER A 9 -9.00 -31.23 -11.72
CA SER A 9 -8.89 -29.98 -12.46
C SER A 9 -9.97 -28.98 -12.10
N LEU A 10 -9.57 -27.75 -11.82
CA LEU A 10 -10.41 -26.61 -11.52
C LEU A 10 -10.15 -25.49 -12.51
N PHE A 11 -11.19 -24.96 -13.11
CA PHE A 11 -11.16 -23.73 -13.90
C PHE A 11 -12.05 -22.68 -13.22
N SER A 12 -11.58 -21.44 -13.16
CA SER A 12 -12.37 -20.32 -12.68
C SER A 12 -12.20 -19.12 -13.60
N ALA A 13 -13.30 -18.45 -13.91
CA ALA A 13 -13.31 -17.20 -14.64
C ALA A 13 -14.09 -16.17 -13.83
N THR A 14 -13.43 -15.07 -13.48
CA THR A 14 -14.03 -13.99 -12.69
C THR A 14 -13.94 -12.69 -13.45
N PHE A 15 -15.10 -12.14 -13.83
CA PHE A 15 -15.18 -10.78 -14.34
C PHE A 15 -15.54 -9.83 -13.20
N ARG A 16 -14.80 -8.72 -13.10
CA ARG A 16 -15.05 -7.65 -12.14
C ARG A 16 -15.13 -6.33 -12.88
N LEU A 17 -16.17 -5.56 -12.61
CA LEU A 17 -16.27 -4.17 -13.02
C LEU A 17 -16.27 -3.30 -11.76
N ARG A 18 -15.29 -2.42 -11.68
CA ARG A 18 -15.20 -1.44 -10.59
C ARG A 18 -15.15 -0.05 -11.20
N GLY A 19 -15.73 0.90 -10.51
CA GLY A 19 -15.69 2.30 -10.93
C GLY A 19 -16.03 3.20 -9.76
N ASN A 20 -15.55 4.40 -9.83
CA ASN A 20 -15.89 5.48 -8.92
C ASN A 20 -16.11 6.75 -9.74
N ASN A 21 -17.11 7.50 -9.38
CA ASN A 21 -17.32 8.86 -9.85
C ASN A 21 -17.42 9.73 -8.60
N GLN A 22 -16.38 10.50 -8.35
CA GLN A 22 -16.29 11.40 -7.21
C GLN A 22 -16.42 12.83 -7.75
N PRO A 23 -17.69 13.33 -7.85
CA PRO A 23 -17.93 14.68 -8.32
C PRO A 23 -17.46 15.64 -7.24
N HIS A 24 -16.60 16.48 -7.56
CA HIS A 24 -15.95 17.57 -6.85
C HIS A 24 -15.79 17.45 -5.33
N TRP A 25 -14.56 17.62 -4.94
CA TRP A 25 -14.15 18.10 -3.64
C TRP A 25 -13.90 19.60 -3.79
N ASP A 26 -14.75 20.41 -3.20
CA ASP A 26 -14.56 21.86 -3.13
C ASP A 26 -13.87 22.19 -1.81
N TYR A 27 -12.67 22.69 -1.91
CA TYR A 27 -11.94 23.24 -0.79
C TYR A 27 -11.83 24.76 -0.96
N LYS A 28 -12.13 25.51 0.10
CA LYS A 28 -11.99 26.96 0.14
C LYS A 28 -11.16 27.33 1.35
N GLY A 29 -10.25 28.26 1.16
CA GLY A 29 -9.37 28.73 2.21
C GLY A 29 -8.84 30.13 1.89
N THR A 30 -8.01 30.60 2.78
CA THR A 30 -7.28 31.86 2.63
C THR A 30 -5.80 31.63 2.78
N LEU A 31 -5.03 32.27 1.93
CA LEU A 31 -3.58 32.35 2.04
C LEU A 31 -3.23 33.75 2.56
N TYR A 32 -2.32 33.83 3.47
CA TYR A 32 -1.82 35.09 3.99
C TYR A 32 -0.30 35.05 4.14
N ASN A 33 0.31 36.21 4.00
CA ASN A 33 1.74 36.37 4.20
C ASN A 33 2.02 36.30 5.71
N ALA A 34 2.93 35.42 6.14
CA ALA A 34 3.31 35.29 7.55
C ALA A 34 3.85 36.60 8.18
N ASN A 35 4.30 37.55 7.34
CA ASN A 35 4.81 38.84 7.78
C ASN A 35 3.81 39.99 7.64
N ASP A 36 2.69 39.78 6.95
CA ASP A 36 1.63 40.77 6.73
C ASP A 36 0.27 40.06 6.62
N GLU A 37 -0.43 39.94 7.75
CA GLU A 37 -1.75 39.30 7.81
C GLU A 37 -2.85 40.07 7.04
N ALA A 38 -2.58 41.32 6.62
CA ALA A 38 -3.52 42.11 5.83
C ALA A 38 -3.47 41.71 4.32
N ASP A 39 -2.42 41.05 3.87
CA ASP A 39 -2.26 40.54 2.52
C ASP A 39 -2.93 39.17 2.40
N VAL A 40 -4.27 39.18 2.26
CA VAL A 40 -5.12 37.98 2.21
C VAL A 40 -5.48 37.65 0.78
N VAL A 41 -5.25 36.42 0.39
CA VAL A 41 -5.63 35.84 -0.90
C VAL A 41 -6.65 34.73 -0.69
N ASP A 42 -7.81 34.83 -1.30
CA ASP A 42 -8.80 33.77 -1.30
C ASP A 42 -8.38 32.65 -2.23
N MET A 43 -8.51 31.41 -1.77
CA MET A 43 -8.13 30.22 -2.50
C MET A 43 -9.35 29.29 -2.65
N THR A 44 -9.53 28.76 -3.86
CA THR A 44 -10.47 27.70 -4.16
C THR A 44 -9.75 26.55 -4.86
N ASP A 45 -10.00 25.33 -4.43
CA ASP A 45 -9.47 24.11 -5.04
C ASP A 45 -10.63 23.12 -5.25
N ARG A 46 -10.92 22.83 -6.50
CA ARG A 46 -11.97 21.88 -6.89
C ARG A 46 -11.35 20.74 -7.67
N THR A 47 -11.58 19.51 -7.21
CA THR A 47 -11.10 18.31 -7.90
C THR A 47 -12.27 17.37 -8.22
N ASP A 48 -12.41 17.02 -9.50
CA ASP A 48 -13.32 16.01 -10.01
C ASP A 48 -12.50 14.78 -10.41
N GLN A 49 -12.87 13.58 -9.95
CA GLN A 49 -12.21 12.34 -10.32
C GLN A 49 -13.21 11.26 -10.69
N SER A 50 -12.91 10.55 -11.75
CA SER A 50 -13.65 9.34 -12.12
C SER A 50 -12.73 8.28 -12.70
N TRP A 51 -13.03 7.02 -12.40
CA TRP A 51 -12.32 5.92 -13.01
C TRP A 51 -13.23 4.71 -13.20
N THR A 52 -12.89 3.91 -14.17
CA THR A 52 -13.56 2.64 -14.48
C THR A 52 -12.52 1.58 -14.76
N ARG A 53 -12.68 0.40 -14.14
CA ARG A 53 -11.70 -0.69 -14.21
C ARG A 53 -12.38 -2.04 -14.37
N PRO A 54 -12.73 -2.47 -15.61
CA PRO A 54 -13.03 -3.86 -15.88
C PRO A 54 -11.77 -4.73 -15.76
N SER A 55 -11.93 -5.93 -15.24
CA SER A 55 -10.89 -6.96 -15.20
C SER A 55 -11.48 -8.34 -15.43
N LEU A 56 -10.72 -9.17 -16.11
CA LEU A 56 -11.00 -10.59 -16.31
C LEU A 56 -9.85 -11.39 -15.71
N ASP A 57 -10.20 -12.33 -14.85
CA ASP A 57 -9.28 -13.20 -14.12
C ASP A 57 -9.62 -14.64 -14.47
N LEU A 58 -8.69 -15.32 -15.15
CA LEU A 58 -8.78 -16.70 -15.59
C LEU A 58 -7.79 -17.53 -14.78
N TYR A 59 -8.29 -18.48 -14.03
CA TYR A 59 -7.52 -19.37 -13.19
C TYR A 59 -7.74 -20.81 -13.61
N TYR A 60 -6.64 -21.57 -13.76
CA TYR A 60 -6.67 -23.00 -14.00
C TYR A 60 -5.71 -23.72 -13.06
N GLN A 61 -6.20 -24.75 -12.40
CA GLN A 61 -5.40 -25.63 -11.55
C GLN A 61 -5.55 -27.08 -12.01
N GLN A 62 -4.44 -27.79 -12.10
CA GLN A 62 -4.39 -29.21 -12.38
C GLN A 62 -3.59 -29.95 -11.32
N ASN A 63 -4.23 -30.85 -10.61
CA ASN A 63 -3.58 -31.79 -9.73
C ASN A 63 -3.09 -32.98 -10.55
N LEU A 64 -1.80 -33.25 -10.49
CA LEU A 64 -1.15 -34.35 -11.17
C LEU A 64 -0.90 -35.52 -10.23
N LYS A 65 -0.47 -36.67 -10.76
CA LYS A 65 -0.05 -37.79 -9.95
C LYS A 65 1.12 -37.41 -9.02
N ASN A 66 1.33 -38.20 -7.95
CA ASN A 66 2.42 -38.01 -7.00
C ASN A 66 2.43 -36.67 -6.27
N LYS A 67 1.26 -36.11 -5.92
CA LYS A 67 1.07 -34.87 -5.16
C LYS A 67 1.74 -33.66 -5.83
N GLN A 68 1.59 -33.55 -7.12
CA GLN A 68 2.03 -32.40 -7.91
C GLN A 68 0.83 -31.54 -8.27
N THR A 69 1.04 -30.24 -8.36
CA THR A 69 0.01 -29.27 -8.76
C THR A 69 0.62 -28.28 -9.75
N LEU A 70 -0.12 -28.02 -10.81
CA LEU A 70 0.14 -26.93 -11.76
C LEU A 70 -0.96 -25.88 -11.60
N VAL A 71 -0.56 -24.62 -11.56
CA VAL A 71 -1.48 -23.47 -11.52
C VAL A 71 -1.11 -22.51 -12.63
N PHE A 72 -2.10 -22.07 -13.38
CA PHE A 72 -1.99 -20.99 -14.35
C PHE A 72 -3.00 -19.92 -14.00
N ASN A 73 -2.57 -18.68 -13.99
CA ASN A 73 -3.44 -17.54 -13.79
C ASN A 73 -3.14 -16.45 -14.83
N VAL A 74 -4.18 -15.91 -15.45
CA VAL A 74 -4.07 -14.79 -16.40
C VAL A 74 -5.09 -13.74 -16.02
N VAL A 75 -4.61 -12.51 -15.73
CA VAL A 75 -5.47 -11.38 -15.38
C VAL A 75 -5.28 -10.25 -16.38
N GLY A 76 -6.34 -9.95 -17.13
CA GLY A 76 -6.42 -8.78 -18.00
C GLY A 76 -7.16 -7.65 -17.28
N THR A 77 -6.60 -6.44 -17.31
CA THR A 77 -7.21 -5.26 -16.69
C THR A 77 -7.10 -4.06 -17.64
N TYR A 78 -8.20 -3.34 -17.81
CA TYR A 78 -8.20 -2.01 -18.39
C TYR A 78 -8.59 -1.00 -17.33
N ASN A 79 -7.87 0.10 -17.22
CA ASN A 79 -8.21 1.21 -16.33
C ASN A 79 -8.32 2.49 -17.16
N ARG A 80 -9.48 3.13 -17.07
CA ARG A 80 -9.69 4.48 -17.60
C ARG A 80 -9.89 5.43 -16.43
N GLU A 81 -9.10 6.48 -16.41
CA GLU A 81 -9.12 7.49 -15.36
C GLU A 81 -9.27 8.88 -15.97
N LYS A 82 -10.02 9.74 -15.29
CA LYS A 82 -10.13 11.15 -15.59
C LYS A 82 -10.03 11.91 -14.29
N SER A 83 -9.22 12.96 -14.28
CA SER A 83 -9.08 13.89 -13.18
C SER A 83 -9.06 15.31 -13.73
N GLN A 84 -9.86 16.18 -13.14
CA GLN A 84 -9.80 17.62 -13.41
C GLN A 84 -9.64 18.34 -12.08
N ARG A 85 -8.65 19.20 -11.99
CA ARG A 85 -8.43 20.08 -10.85
C ARG A 85 -8.46 21.53 -11.32
N LEU A 86 -9.38 22.30 -10.75
CA LEU A 86 -9.50 23.74 -10.92
C LEU A 86 -9.01 24.40 -9.62
N TYR A 87 -7.89 25.12 -9.71
CA TYR A 87 -7.31 25.82 -8.59
C TYR A 87 -7.20 27.31 -8.92
N GLN A 88 -7.70 28.16 -8.03
CA GLN A 88 -7.72 29.60 -8.24
C GLN A 88 -7.32 30.34 -6.98
N GLU A 89 -6.48 31.37 -7.14
CA GLU A 89 -6.13 32.34 -6.13
C GLU A 89 -6.65 33.71 -6.58
N SER A 90 -7.29 34.44 -5.69
CA SER A 90 -7.91 35.72 -6.02
C SER A 90 -7.87 36.70 -4.85
N THR A 91 -7.82 37.98 -5.20
CA THR A 91 -8.13 39.12 -4.31
C THR A 91 -9.41 39.81 -4.79
N PRO A 92 -10.04 40.67 -3.99
CA PRO A 92 -11.25 41.35 -4.42
C PRO A 92 -11.10 42.05 -5.79
N GLY A 93 -11.78 41.52 -6.81
CA GLY A 93 -11.77 42.01 -8.17
C GLY A 93 -10.59 41.58 -9.06
N ASN A 94 -9.70 40.73 -8.61
CA ASN A 94 -8.55 40.25 -9.41
C ASN A 94 -8.23 38.77 -9.19
N ILE A 95 -8.07 38.03 -10.29
CA ILE A 95 -7.59 36.64 -10.26
C ILE A 95 -6.05 36.69 -10.40
N LEU A 96 -5.36 36.14 -9.41
CA LEU A 96 -3.91 36.09 -9.35
C LEU A 96 -3.36 34.81 -10.01
N THR A 97 -4.03 33.68 -9.80
CA THR A 97 -3.62 32.37 -10.31
C THR A 97 -4.87 31.60 -10.72
N ASP A 98 -4.82 30.99 -11.90
CA ASP A 98 -5.89 30.14 -12.44
C ASP A 98 -5.26 28.90 -13.09
N ILE A 99 -5.48 27.73 -12.47
CA ILE A 99 -4.90 26.45 -12.89
C ILE A 99 -6.02 25.49 -13.23
N ASP A 100 -6.12 25.06 -14.49
CA ASP A 100 -6.98 23.97 -14.94
C ASP A 100 -6.10 22.79 -15.38
N ASN A 101 -5.94 21.82 -14.50
CA ASN A 101 -5.24 20.58 -14.78
C ASN A 101 -6.25 19.49 -15.14
N ASN A 102 -6.26 19.07 -16.40
CA ASN A 102 -7.10 17.99 -16.88
C ASN A 102 -6.23 16.81 -17.31
N ILE A 103 -6.42 15.67 -16.66
CA ILE A 103 -5.66 14.44 -16.90
C ILE A 103 -6.62 13.34 -17.34
N ARG A 104 -6.27 12.66 -18.43
CA ARG A 104 -6.95 11.46 -18.89
C ARG A 104 -5.94 10.35 -19.05
N GLY A 105 -6.17 9.24 -18.35
CA GLY A 105 -5.29 8.07 -18.38
C GLY A 105 -6.03 6.85 -18.89
N ASN A 106 -5.39 6.10 -19.76
CA ASN A 106 -5.82 4.77 -20.15
C ASN A 106 -4.66 3.81 -19.88
N LYS A 107 -4.90 2.75 -19.09
CA LYS A 107 -3.89 1.76 -18.76
C LYS A 107 -4.43 0.36 -19.07
N TYR A 108 -3.67 -0.41 -19.82
CA TYR A 108 -3.88 -1.82 -20.08
C TYR A 108 -2.84 -2.62 -19.31
N SER A 109 -3.24 -3.69 -18.67
CA SER A 109 -2.32 -4.56 -17.94
C SER A 109 -2.70 -6.02 -18.15
N LEU A 110 -1.70 -6.83 -18.41
CA LEU A 110 -1.80 -8.28 -18.47
C LEU A 110 -0.83 -8.87 -17.46
N ILE A 111 -1.34 -9.72 -16.58
CA ILE A 111 -0.56 -10.53 -15.64
C ILE A 111 -0.70 -11.99 -16.10
N ALA A 112 0.40 -12.69 -16.24
CA ALA A 112 0.45 -14.11 -16.51
C ALA A 112 1.30 -14.79 -15.44
N GLU A 113 0.76 -15.82 -14.80
CA GLU A 113 1.41 -16.57 -13.74
C GLU A 113 1.34 -18.07 -14.04
N ALA A 114 2.44 -18.77 -13.77
CA ALA A 114 2.51 -20.21 -13.80
C ALA A 114 3.26 -20.71 -12.57
N ILE A 115 2.68 -21.65 -11.82
CA ILE A 115 3.28 -22.23 -10.61
C ILE A 115 3.23 -23.75 -10.71
N TYR A 116 4.34 -24.39 -10.42
CA TYR A 116 4.45 -25.82 -10.18
C TYR A 116 4.80 -26.06 -8.72
N GLU A 117 4.07 -26.93 -8.07
CA GLU A 117 4.35 -27.39 -6.71
C GLU A 117 4.43 -28.92 -6.65
N LYS A 118 5.40 -29.44 -5.97
CA LYS A 118 5.49 -30.84 -5.59
C LYS A 118 5.58 -30.99 -4.08
N GLN A 119 4.63 -31.73 -3.54
CA GLN A 119 4.62 -32.09 -2.13
C GLN A 119 5.31 -33.44 -1.92
N TYR A 120 6.15 -33.50 -0.90
CA TYR A 120 6.86 -34.69 -0.45
C TYR A 120 6.24 -35.24 0.84
N SER A 121 6.83 -36.31 1.38
CA SER A 121 6.46 -36.82 2.69
C SER A 121 6.75 -35.79 3.81
N LYS A 122 6.07 -35.91 4.93
CA LYS A 122 6.26 -35.09 6.14
C LYS A 122 5.99 -33.58 5.97
N GLY A 123 5.14 -33.19 5.00
CA GLY A 123 4.76 -31.79 4.80
C GLY A 123 5.80 -30.92 4.09
N ASN A 124 6.86 -31.52 3.55
CA ASN A 124 7.83 -30.80 2.73
C ASN A 124 7.25 -30.52 1.33
N ALA A 125 7.60 -29.39 0.72
CA ALA A 125 7.21 -29.09 -0.65
C ALA A 125 8.28 -28.23 -1.34
N LEU A 126 8.33 -28.38 -2.66
CA LEU A 126 9.14 -27.59 -3.56
C LEU A 126 8.22 -26.90 -4.56
N SER A 127 8.38 -25.60 -4.72
CA SER A 127 7.58 -24.80 -5.63
C SER A 127 8.49 -24.00 -6.56
N PHE A 128 8.11 -23.90 -7.82
CA PHE A 128 8.70 -23.00 -8.80
C PHE A 128 7.61 -22.20 -9.47
N GLY A 129 7.90 -20.95 -9.76
CA GLY A 129 6.92 -20.11 -10.41
C GLY A 129 7.54 -19.02 -11.27
N LEU A 130 6.72 -18.56 -12.20
CA LEU A 130 6.97 -17.43 -13.08
C LEU A 130 5.74 -16.53 -13.01
N ASN A 131 5.97 -15.25 -12.77
CA ASN A 131 4.95 -14.20 -12.91
C ASN A 131 5.49 -13.13 -13.86
N HIS A 132 4.69 -12.76 -14.85
CA HIS A 132 5.01 -11.67 -15.76
C HIS A 132 3.85 -10.69 -15.83
N THR A 133 4.15 -9.42 -15.57
CA THR A 133 3.21 -8.31 -15.73
C THR A 133 3.69 -7.42 -16.86
N GLN A 134 2.82 -7.21 -17.85
CA GLN A 134 3.02 -6.23 -18.91
C GLN A 134 1.96 -5.14 -18.81
N SER A 135 2.38 -3.89 -18.81
CA SER A 135 1.48 -2.73 -18.79
C SER A 135 1.81 -1.75 -19.91
N TYR A 136 0.77 -1.18 -20.47
CA TYR A 136 0.83 -0.04 -21.37
C TYR A 136 -0.06 1.06 -20.82
N SER A 137 0.44 2.29 -20.78
CA SER A 137 -0.29 3.47 -20.30
C SER A 137 -0.17 4.60 -21.29
N ASN A 138 -1.31 5.20 -21.63
CA ASN A 138 -1.41 6.43 -22.39
C ASN A 138 -2.04 7.49 -21.50
N ASN A 139 -1.34 8.59 -21.27
CA ASN A 139 -1.83 9.71 -20.46
C ASN A 139 -1.78 11.00 -21.26
N GLU A 140 -2.92 11.70 -21.27
CA GLU A 140 -3.10 13.05 -21.82
C GLU A 140 -3.16 14.05 -20.66
N TYR A 141 -2.37 15.11 -20.77
CA TYR A 141 -2.32 16.21 -19.80
C TYR A 141 -2.70 17.51 -20.53
N ARG A 142 -3.57 18.30 -19.92
CA ARG A 142 -3.96 19.63 -20.39
C ARG A 142 -3.89 20.59 -19.20
N ASN A 143 -2.86 21.39 -19.16
CA ASN A 143 -2.58 22.40 -18.12
C ASN A 143 -2.01 23.67 -18.76
N GLY A 144 -2.80 24.32 -19.62
CA GLY A 144 -2.34 25.41 -20.48
C GLY A 144 -1.67 24.91 -21.77
N HIS A 145 -0.99 23.77 -21.73
CA HIS A 145 -0.39 23.08 -22.87
C HIS A 145 -0.90 21.63 -22.91
N TYR A 146 -0.85 21.03 -24.11
CA TYR A 146 -1.21 19.63 -24.31
C TYR A 146 0.06 18.77 -24.32
N TYR A 147 0.07 17.74 -23.47
CA TYR A 147 1.11 16.71 -23.46
C TYR A 147 0.49 15.32 -23.52
N GLU A 148 1.10 14.45 -24.27
CA GLU A 148 0.74 13.03 -24.33
C GLU A 148 1.95 12.18 -23.99
N THR A 149 1.76 11.20 -23.12
CA THR A 149 2.82 10.26 -22.74
C THR A 149 2.36 8.83 -22.95
N ASN A 150 3.16 8.06 -23.66
CA ASN A 150 2.94 6.63 -23.88
C ASN A 150 4.04 5.85 -23.16
N MET A 151 3.66 4.95 -22.27
CA MET A 151 4.58 4.26 -21.39
C MET A 151 4.37 2.74 -21.46
N HIS A 152 5.46 2.00 -21.56
CA HIS A 152 5.49 0.55 -21.49
C HIS A 152 6.27 0.10 -20.27
N GLN A 153 5.71 -0.82 -19.50
CA GLN A 153 6.33 -1.37 -18.31
C GLN A 153 6.19 -2.88 -18.30
N GLY A 154 7.29 -3.58 -18.07
CA GLY A 154 7.33 -5.03 -17.90
C GLY A 154 7.96 -5.39 -16.56
N ASN A 155 7.38 -6.35 -15.86
CA ASN A 155 7.96 -6.92 -14.65
C ASN A 155 7.88 -8.44 -14.72
N THR A 156 9.01 -9.12 -14.68
CA THR A 156 9.11 -10.57 -14.70
C THR A 156 9.73 -11.05 -13.41
N TYR A 157 9.05 -11.95 -12.71
CA TYR A 157 9.46 -12.53 -11.45
C TYR A 157 9.51 -14.04 -11.57
N ILE A 158 10.68 -14.63 -11.36
CA ILE A 158 10.91 -16.08 -11.38
C ILE A 158 11.37 -16.50 -10.00
N PHE A 159 10.75 -17.51 -9.42
CA PHE A 159 11.08 -17.96 -8.08
C PHE A 159 11.17 -19.48 -7.92
N GLY A 160 11.95 -19.89 -6.94
CA GLY A 160 11.97 -21.22 -6.38
C GLY A 160 11.85 -21.14 -4.87
N GLU A 161 11.02 -21.98 -4.27
CA GLU A 161 10.78 -22.03 -2.83
C GLU A 161 10.78 -23.47 -2.34
N TYR A 162 11.48 -23.72 -1.24
CA TYR A 162 11.38 -24.97 -0.51
C TYR A 162 10.80 -24.71 0.88
N ARG A 163 9.75 -25.43 1.24
CA ARG A 163 9.20 -25.46 2.59
C ARG A 163 9.39 -26.83 3.21
N GLY A 164 9.72 -26.85 4.49
CA GLY A 164 9.97 -28.07 5.20
C GLY A 164 9.68 -27.97 6.68
N LYS A 165 9.74 -29.14 7.34
CA LYS A 165 9.54 -29.27 8.77
C LYS A 165 10.60 -30.22 9.36
N ILE A 166 11.24 -29.76 10.43
CA ILE A 166 12.17 -30.55 11.25
C ILE A 166 11.71 -30.40 12.70
N ASP A 167 11.14 -31.46 13.26
CA ASP A 167 10.55 -31.49 14.60
C ASP A 167 9.60 -30.30 14.84
N LYS A 168 9.97 -29.35 15.70
CA LYS A 168 9.20 -28.15 16.07
C LYS A 168 9.46 -26.96 15.14
N LEU A 169 10.40 -27.06 14.21
CA LEU A 169 10.76 -26.01 13.29
C LEU A 169 10.09 -26.23 11.93
N ASN A 170 9.22 -25.31 11.51
CA ASN A 170 8.79 -25.17 10.13
C ASN A 170 9.64 -24.08 9.48
N TYR A 171 10.10 -24.33 8.27
CA TYR A 171 10.91 -23.36 7.55
C TYR A 171 10.50 -23.26 6.08
N ARG A 172 10.73 -22.07 5.53
CA ARG A 172 10.52 -21.74 4.13
C ARG A 172 11.73 -20.96 3.65
N LEU A 173 12.37 -21.45 2.60
CA LEU A 173 13.53 -20.83 1.97
C LEU A 173 13.18 -20.54 0.52
N GLY A 174 13.23 -19.28 0.11
CA GLY A 174 12.91 -18.84 -1.22
C GLY A 174 14.06 -18.09 -1.86
N VAL A 175 14.19 -18.22 -3.16
CA VAL A 175 15.06 -17.41 -4.00
C VAL A 175 14.27 -16.97 -5.21
N ALA A 176 14.45 -15.72 -5.62
CA ALA A 176 13.80 -15.22 -6.82
C ALA A 176 14.69 -14.24 -7.58
N MET A 177 14.38 -14.06 -8.84
CA MET A 177 14.95 -13.01 -9.68
C MET A 177 13.81 -12.17 -10.26
N THR A 178 13.99 -10.87 -10.22
CA THR A 178 13.07 -9.90 -10.86
C THR A 178 13.80 -9.19 -11.98
N ARG A 179 13.14 -9.08 -13.13
CA ARG A 179 13.51 -8.19 -14.22
C ARG A 179 12.46 -7.10 -14.32
N PHE A 180 12.86 -5.86 -14.20
CA PHE A 180 12.02 -4.69 -14.42
C PHE A 180 12.46 -4.00 -15.71
N TYR A 181 11.50 -3.67 -16.57
CA TYR A 181 11.68 -2.93 -17.79
C TYR A 181 10.69 -1.77 -17.88
N TYR A 182 11.18 -0.62 -18.32
CA TYR A 182 10.37 0.58 -18.54
C TYR A 182 10.84 1.33 -19.77
N ASN A 183 9.89 1.81 -20.57
CA ASN A 183 10.13 2.68 -21.72
C ASN A 183 9.02 3.73 -21.84
N GLN A 184 9.40 4.96 -22.17
CA GLN A 184 8.48 6.05 -22.50
C GLN A 184 8.73 6.48 -23.94
N SER A 185 7.67 6.55 -24.76
CA SER A 185 7.75 7.03 -26.14
C SER A 185 8.24 8.48 -26.20
N GLY A 186 9.13 8.77 -27.14
CA GLY A 186 9.76 10.08 -27.27
C GLY A 186 10.98 10.30 -26.35
N LYS A 187 11.38 9.28 -25.60
CA LYS A 187 12.63 9.27 -24.82
C LYS A 187 13.58 8.21 -25.41
N ASP A 188 14.85 8.59 -25.55
CA ASP A 188 15.89 7.72 -26.15
C ASP A 188 16.35 6.60 -25.21
N LYS A 189 15.86 6.55 -23.97
CA LYS A 189 16.33 5.61 -22.96
C LYS A 189 15.21 4.75 -22.42
N SER A 190 15.37 3.44 -22.56
CA SER A 190 14.66 2.46 -21.75
C SER A 190 15.44 2.20 -20.46
N THR A 191 14.73 1.93 -19.38
CA THR A 191 15.33 1.51 -18.11
C THR A 191 15.11 0.02 -17.94
N GLU A 192 16.17 -0.70 -17.65
CA GLU A 192 16.13 -2.13 -17.35
C GLU A 192 16.93 -2.41 -16.08
N SER A 193 16.39 -3.22 -15.19
CA SER A 193 17.07 -3.63 -13.97
C SER A 193 16.77 -5.08 -13.61
N TYR A 194 17.74 -5.71 -12.97
CA TYR A 194 17.65 -7.07 -12.46
C TYR A 194 17.93 -7.07 -10.97
N SER A 195 17.20 -7.88 -10.22
CA SER A 195 17.42 -8.04 -8.78
C SER A 195 17.31 -9.50 -8.35
N PHE A 196 18.09 -9.87 -7.34
CA PHE A 196 18.03 -11.15 -6.66
C PHE A 196 17.33 -10.98 -5.32
N ASN A 197 16.27 -11.77 -5.09
CA ASN A 197 15.31 -11.58 -3.99
C ASN A 197 15.23 -12.85 -3.13
N PRO A 198 16.16 -13.07 -2.19
CA PRO A 198 16.08 -14.19 -1.25
C PRO A 198 15.03 -13.92 -0.17
N SER A 199 14.44 -15.00 0.33
CA SER A 199 13.51 -14.96 1.46
C SER A 199 13.67 -16.15 2.39
N ILE A 200 13.48 -15.94 3.68
CA ILE A 200 13.51 -16.96 4.71
C ILE A 200 12.38 -16.71 5.70
N VAL A 201 11.69 -17.78 6.08
CA VAL A 201 10.73 -17.77 7.19
C VAL A 201 11.03 -18.99 8.06
N LEU A 202 11.27 -18.73 9.33
CA LEU A 202 11.42 -19.76 10.36
C LEU A 202 10.28 -19.62 11.36
N HIS A 203 9.61 -20.73 11.65
CA HIS A 203 8.54 -20.79 12.64
C HIS A 203 8.83 -21.93 13.60
N TYR A 204 9.19 -21.59 14.82
CA TYR A 204 9.56 -22.54 15.87
C TYR A 204 8.49 -22.62 16.95
N ALA A 205 7.87 -23.80 17.11
CA ALA A 205 6.92 -24.07 18.18
C ALA A 205 7.69 -24.31 19.49
N MET A 206 7.78 -23.28 20.34
CA MET A 206 8.47 -23.36 21.63
C MET A 206 7.74 -24.27 22.60
N SER A 207 6.41 -24.19 22.62
CA SER A 207 5.50 -25.04 23.39
C SER A 207 4.16 -25.20 22.64
N ASP A 208 3.23 -25.95 23.21
CA ASP A 208 1.86 -26.06 22.66
C ASP A 208 1.10 -24.71 22.64
N ASN A 209 1.56 -23.77 23.44
CA ASN A 209 0.92 -22.47 23.63
C ASN A 209 1.72 -21.30 23.07
N SER A 210 2.93 -21.53 22.55
CA SER A 210 3.80 -20.42 22.12
C SER A 210 4.67 -20.79 20.94
N TYR A 211 4.89 -19.78 20.07
CA TYR A 211 5.84 -19.91 18.97
C TYR A 211 6.64 -18.62 18.75
N LEU A 212 7.78 -18.81 18.12
CA LEU A 212 8.63 -17.74 17.62
C LEU A 212 8.67 -17.83 16.09
N ARG A 213 8.44 -16.73 15.40
CA ARG A 213 8.55 -16.62 13.95
C ARG A 213 9.55 -15.53 13.59
N TRP A 214 10.52 -15.90 12.80
CA TRP A 214 11.43 -14.96 12.15
C TRP A 214 11.21 -14.98 10.65
N LYS A 215 11.16 -13.79 10.03
CA LYS A 215 11.07 -13.60 8.59
C LYS A 215 12.15 -12.62 8.16
N GLY A 216 12.86 -12.94 7.08
CA GLY A 216 13.78 -12.05 6.40
C GLY A 216 13.56 -12.15 4.90
N ASN A 217 13.53 -11.02 4.23
CA ASN A 217 13.43 -10.97 2.77
C ASN A 217 14.11 -9.73 2.20
N ILE A 218 14.64 -9.91 1.02
CA ILE A 218 15.17 -8.84 0.18
C ILE A 218 14.31 -8.80 -1.08
N TYR A 219 13.85 -7.62 -1.45
CA TYR A 219 13.02 -7.45 -2.63
C TYR A 219 13.35 -6.13 -3.34
N ASN A 220 12.97 -6.03 -4.60
CA ASN A 220 13.16 -4.86 -5.41
C ASN A 220 11.92 -3.96 -5.36
N ALA A 221 12.11 -2.65 -5.27
CA ALA A 221 11.11 -1.64 -5.52
C ALA A 221 11.48 -0.83 -6.76
N SER A 222 10.53 -0.66 -7.65
CA SER A 222 10.72 0.07 -8.90
C SER A 222 9.92 1.37 -8.88
N PRO A 223 10.37 2.42 -9.60
CA PRO A 223 9.63 3.67 -9.69
C PRO A 223 8.25 3.45 -10.29
N SER A 224 7.28 4.22 -9.84
CA SER A 224 5.97 4.27 -10.44
C SER A 224 6.00 5.08 -11.74
N LEU A 225 4.98 4.89 -12.60
CA LEU A 225 4.88 5.68 -13.83
C LEU A 225 4.74 7.19 -13.53
N GLY A 226 4.08 7.54 -12.43
CA GLY A 226 3.94 8.93 -11.98
C GLY A 226 5.25 9.56 -11.54
N ASP A 227 6.11 8.78 -10.86
CA ASP A 227 7.43 9.24 -10.41
C ASP A 227 8.39 9.48 -11.58
N LEU A 228 8.19 8.76 -12.69
CA LEU A 228 9.02 8.87 -13.90
C LEU A 228 8.55 9.96 -14.88
N SER A 229 7.34 10.48 -14.73
CA SER A 229 6.78 11.48 -15.64
C SER A 229 7.40 12.85 -15.38
N ASP A 230 8.10 13.40 -16.36
CA ASP A 230 8.72 14.75 -16.32
C ASP A 230 7.75 15.89 -16.68
N VAL A 231 6.47 15.60 -16.82
CA VAL A 231 5.45 16.61 -17.06
C VAL A 231 5.28 17.48 -15.82
N GLU A 232 5.51 18.77 -15.96
CA GLU A 232 5.29 19.73 -14.89
C GLU A 232 3.81 19.96 -14.65
N GLN A 233 3.41 19.86 -13.39
CA GLN A 233 2.05 20.13 -12.94
C GLN A 233 2.09 21.26 -11.90
N ALA A 234 1.44 22.37 -12.21
CA ALA A 234 1.28 23.44 -11.25
C ALA A 234 0.38 22.97 -10.09
N VAL A 235 0.86 23.17 -8.87
CA VAL A 235 0.11 22.87 -7.64
C VAL A 235 -0.59 24.14 -7.16
N ASP A 236 0.13 25.25 -7.10
CA ASP A 236 -0.34 26.59 -6.75
C ASP A 236 0.56 27.64 -7.41
N SER A 237 0.48 28.90 -6.99
CA SER A 237 1.33 30.00 -7.50
C SER A 237 2.81 29.81 -7.21
N PHE A 238 3.19 29.04 -6.18
CA PHE A 238 4.56 28.87 -5.71
C PHE A 238 5.10 27.47 -5.93
N GLN A 239 4.23 26.46 -6.13
CA GLN A 239 4.61 25.05 -6.15
C GLN A 239 4.32 24.40 -7.50
N ILE A 240 5.28 23.61 -7.96
CA ILE A 240 5.11 22.71 -9.09
C ILE A 240 5.50 21.29 -8.68
N ARG A 241 4.89 20.31 -9.31
CA ARG A 241 5.21 18.89 -9.17
C ARG A 241 5.74 18.35 -10.48
N ARG A 242 6.86 17.64 -10.42
CA ARG A 242 7.52 17.06 -11.59
C ARG A 242 8.18 15.74 -11.18
N GLY A 243 7.94 14.66 -11.92
CA GLY A 243 8.66 13.41 -11.74
C GLY A 243 10.07 13.44 -12.28
N ASN A 244 10.80 12.35 -12.11
CA ASN A 244 12.20 12.22 -12.54
C ASN A 244 12.37 10.95 -13.40
N PRO A 245 12.60 11.09 -14.72
CA PRO A 245 12.75 9.94 -15.62
C PRO A 245 14.06 9.16 -15.42
N ASN A 246 14.99 9.65 -14.60
CA ASN A 246 16.28 9.02 -14.32
C ASN A 246 16.23 8.07 -13.10
N LEU A 247 15.09 7.93 -12.46
CA LEU A 247 14.91 7.06 -11.29
C LEU A 247 15.28 5.61 -11.61
N LYS A 248 15.96 4.99 -10.65
CA LYS A 248 16.37 3.59 -10.73
C LYS A 248 15.66 2.77 -9.65
N SER A 249 15.40 1.52 -9.95
CA SER A 249 14.93 0.56 -8.94
C SER A 249 15.95 0.42 -7.80
N TYR A 250 15.47 0.14 -6.60
CA TYR A 250 16.29 -0.01 -5.39
C TYR A 250 15.90 -1.26 -4.60
N MET A 251 16.82 -1.71 -3.75
CA MET A 251 16.61 -2.90 -2.93
C MET A 251 15.99 -2.53 -1.58
N CYS A 252 15.09 -3.38 -1.12
CA CYS A 252 14.47 -3.30 0.19
C CYS A 252 14.89 -4.51 1.02
N TYR A 253 15.47 -4.26 2.19
CA TYR A 253 15.85 -5.28 3.17
C TYR A 253 14.87 -5.23 4.32
N HIS A 254 14.21 -6.35 4.59
CA HIS A 254 13.22 -6.44 5.65
C HIS A 254 13.50 -7.62 6.55
N THR A 255 13.42 -7.42 7.87
CA THR A 255 13.45 -8.50 8.85
C THR A 255 12.41 -8.24 9.94
N GLU A 256 11.75 -9.31 10.37
CA GLU A 256 10.76 -9.24 11.47
C GLU A 256 10.86 -10.46 12.38
N LEU A 257 10.64 -10.23 13.66
CA LEU A 257 10.54 -11.25 14.69
C LEU A 257 9.19 -11.13 15.39
N THR A 258 8.48 -12.25 15.49
CA THR A 258 7.17 -12.33 16.18
C THR A 258 7.25 -13.42 17.24
N TYR A 259 6.84 -13.08 18.45
CA TYR A 259 6.57 -14.05 19.51
C TYR A 259 5.08 -14.05 19.80
N GLU A 260 4.45 -15.22 19.80
CA GLU A 260 3.05 -15.39 20.19
C GLU A 260 2.91 -16.37 21.34
N TRP A 261 2.02 -16.05 22.26
CA TRP A 261 1.63 -16.91 23.35
C TRP A 261 0.12 -16.87 23.56
N LYS A 262 -0.48 -18.05 23.71
CA LYS A 262 -1.92 -18.19 23.98
C LYS A 262 -2.15 -19.25 25.05
N LYS A 263 -2.83 -18.89 26.14
CA LYS A 263 -3.24 -19.83 27.18
C LYS A 263 -4.57 -19.41 27.77
N GLY A 264 -5.56 -20.30 27.62
CA GLY A 264 -6.92 -20.02 28.06
C GLY A 264 -7.50 -18.79 27.38
N ILE A 265 -7.90 -17.79 28.17
CA ILE A 265 -8.47 -16.53 27.70
C ILE A 265 -7.41 -15.47 27.33
N PHE A 266 -6.13 -15.75 27.56
CA PHE A 266 -5.05 -14.81 27.31
C PHE A 266 -4.35 -15.09 25.99
N TYR A 267 -4.11 -14.04 25.22
CA TYR A 267 -3.31 -14.06 24.02
C TYR A 267 -2.35 -12.85 24.02
N THR A 268 -1.11 -13.08 23.72
CA THR A 268 -0.07 -12.04 23.60
C THR A 268 0.67 -12.21 22.29
N ASN A 269 0.91 -11.11 21.60
CA ASN A 269 1.76 -11.02 20.42
C ASN A 269 2.78 -9.90 20.63
N LEU A 270 4.06 -10.23 20.56
CA LEU A 270 5.17 -9.28 20.53
C LEU A 270 5.77 -9.33 19.14
N TRP A 271 5.93 -8.18 18.51
CA TRP A 271 6.46 -8.06 17.16
C TRP A 271 7.47 -6.93 17.08
N GLY A 272 8.57 -7.18 16.41
CA GLY A 272 9.58 -6.19 16.06
C GLY A 272 10.01 -6.36 14.62
N ALA A 273 10.29 -5.25 13.92
CA ALA A 273 10.73 -5.26 12.54
C ALA A 273 11.73 -4.15 12.25
N TYR A 274 12.60 -4.40 11.29
CA TYR A 274 13.52 -3.43 10.74
C TYR A 274 13.47 -3.46 9.22
N ASP A 275 13.30 -2.28 8.62
CA ASP A 275 13.34 -2.02 7.19
C ASP A 275 14.52 -1.13 6.87
N TYR A 276 15.31 -1.51 5.85
CA TYR A 276 16.40 -0.71 5.30
C TYR A 276 16.28 -0.63 3.78
N ARG A 277 16.29 0.57 3.23
CA ARG A 277 16.09 0.84 1.82
C ARG A 277 17.16 1.81 1.32
N PRO A 278 18.34 1.32 0.92
CA PRO A 278 19.36 2.16 0.27
C PRO A 278 18.87 2.62 -1.10
N ASN A 279 19.27 3.82 -1.49
CA ASN A 279 18.85 4.46 -2.74
C ASN A 279 17.33 4.53 -2.92
N ALA A 280 16.58 4.64 -1.82
CA ALA A 280 15.13 4.72 -1.87
C ALA A 280 14.66 5.91 -2.73
N ILE A 281 13.63 5.68 -3.53
CA ILE A 281 12.97 6.77 -4.25
C ILE A 281 12.14 7.53 -3.23
N MET A 282 12.57 8.73 -2.87
CA MET A 282 11.88 9.58 -1.92
C MET A 282 11.63 10.96 -2.51
N ASP A 283 10.56 11.60 -2.04
CA ASP A 283 10.25 12.97 -2.42
C ASP A 283 11.29 13.94 -1.86
N GLU A 284 11.50 14.99 -2.62
CA GLU A 284 12.41 16.09 -2.34
C GLU A 284 11.77 17.39 -2.78
N LYS A 285 11.94 18.43 -2.00
CA LYS A 285 11.48 19.79 -2.31
C LYS A 285 12.68 20.66 -2.58
N ILE A 286 12.83 21.10 -3.84
CA ILE A 286 13.94 21.95 -4.27
C ILE A 286 13.42 23.33 -4.66
N GLN A 287 14.20 24.37 -4.44
CA GLN A 287 13.88 25.71 -4.87
C GLN A 287 14.47 25.97 -6.26
N GLU A 288 13.60 26.25 -7.24
CA GLU A 288 13.98 26.68 -8.58
C GLU A 288 13.44 28.09 -8.82
N GLY A 289 14.31 29.09 -8.74
CA GLY A 289 13.93 30.51 -8.82
C GLY A 289 13.04 30.91 -7.64
N ASN A 290 11.82 31.32 -7.95
CA ASN A 290 10.79 31.68 -6.97
C ASN A 290 9.76 30.55 -6.70
N LYS A 291 9.97 29.35 -7.25
CA LYS A 291 9.08 28.21 -7.09
C LYS A 291 9.73 27.09 -6.27
N ILE A 292 8.89 26.36 -5.57
CA ILE A 292 9.24 25.10 -4.92
C ILE A 292 8.83 23.96 -5.85
N VAL A 293 9.77 23.14 -6.23
CA VAL A 293 9.55 21.96 -7.07
C VAL A 293 9.53 20.72 -6.18
N GLN A 294 8.38 20.07 -6.12
CA GLN A 294 8.29 18.73 -5.55
C GLN A 294 8.66 17.70 -6.62
N THR A 295 9.72 16.94 -6.36
CA THR A 295 10.24 15.91 -7.25
C THR A 295 10.62 14.66 -6.47
N TRP A 296 11.15 13.65 -7.14
CA TRP A 296 11.64 12.41 -6.55
C TRP A 296 13.04 12.12 -7.03
N ASP A 297 13.86 11.59 -6.16
CA ASP A 297 15.17 11.09 -6.53
C ASP A 297 15.52 9.81 -5.76
N ASN A 298 16.54 9.09 -6.24
CA ASN A 298 17.15 8.02 -5.50
C ASN A 298 18.01 8.64 -4.38
N GLN A 299 17.44 8.70 -3.19
CA GLN A 299 18.03 9.29 -2.00
C GLN A 299 18.98 8.32 -1.30
N LYS A 300 19.77 8.76 -0.31
CA LYS A 300 20.78 7.91 0.34
C LYS A 300 20.17 6.63 0.93
N ASP A 301 19.27 6.79 1.88
CA ASP A 301 18.56 5.66 2.48
C ASP A 301 17.32 6.09 3.27
N TRP A 302 16.42 5.13 3.45
CA TRP A 302 15.33 5.21 4.38
C TRP A 302 15.32 3.97 5.27
N GLN A 303 15.10 4.18 6.57
CA GLN A 303 15.07 3.12 7.55
C GLN A 303 13.86 3.25 8.47
N LYS A 304 13.37 2.11 8.95
CA LYS A 304 12.30 2.07 9.92
C LYS A 304 12.53 0.96 10.93
N LEU A 305 12.57 1.31 12.19
CA LEU A 305 12.52 0.38 13.31
C LEU A 305 11.12 0.41 13.91
N SER A 306 10.49 -0.76 14.03
CA SER A 306 9.13 -0.91 14.56
C SER A 306 9.08 -1.90 15.71
N GLY A 307 8.30 -1.59 16.73
CA GLY A 307 8.00 -2.49 17.82
C GLY A 307 6.53 -2.42 18.20
N ARG A 308 5.91 -3.58 18.48
CA ARG A 308 4.49 -3.66 18.87
C ARG A 308 4.28 -4.78 19.87
N ALA A 309 3.48 -4.49 20.90
CA ALA A 309 2.98 -5.47 21.86
C ALA A 309 1.45 -5.46 21.86
N MET A 310 0.83 -6.62 21.75
CA MET A 310 -0.60 -6.83 21.81
C MET A 310 -0.94 -7.78 22.93
N LEU A 311 -1.94 -7.42 23.73
CA LEU A 311 -2.57 -8.26 24.73
C LEU A 311 -4.06 -8.37 24.43
N ARG A 312 -4.58 -9.60 24.36
CA ARG A 312 -6.02 -9.87 24.32
C ARG A 312 -6.43 -10.73 25.49
N VAL A 313 -7.52 -10.36 26.12
CA VAL A 313 -8.14 -11.09 27.22
C VAL A 313 -9.59 -11.37 26.86
N GLY A 314 -9.97 -12.62 26.89
CA GLY A 314 -11.34 -13.04 26.61
C GLY A 314 -11.46 -14.09 25.50
N PRO A 315 -12.71 -14.59 25.26
CA PRO A 315 -13.91 -14.15 25.96
C PRO A 315 -13.96 -14.61 27.44
N ILE A 316 -14.32 -13.68 28.32
CA ILE A 316 -14.58 -13.97 29.74
C ILE A 316 -16.07 -14.36 29.84
N ARG A 317 -16.36 -15.61 30.21
CA ARG A 317 -17.74 -16.16 30.31
C ARG A 317 -18.55 -15.95 29.02
N ASP A 318 -17.87 -15.95 27.84
CA ASP A 318 -18.45 -15.66 26.52
C ASP A 318 -19.13 -14.26 26.40
N ILE A 319 -18.87 -13.37 27.34
CA ILE A 319 -19.50 -12.06 27.42
C ILE A 319 -18.53 -10.94 27.04
N LEU A 320 -17.35 -10.89 27.68
CA LEU A 320 -16.43 -9.75 27.55
C LEU A 320 -15.13 -10.17 26.90
N GLN A 321 -14.72 -9.41 25.91
CA GLN A 321 -13.38 -9.47 25.30
C GLN A 321 -12.76 -8.08 25.29
N PHE A 322 -11.49 -8.02 25.59
CA PHE A 322 -10.69 -6.82 25.56
C PHE A 322 -9.39 -7.09 24.79
N SER A 323 -8.96 -6.16 23.96
CA SER A 323 -7.64 -6.16 23.36
C SER A 323 -6.98 -4.80 23.47
N PHE A 324 -5.69 -4.81 23.69
CA PHE A 324 -4.84 -3.61 23.71
C PHE A 324 -3.60 -3.88 22.87
N THR A 325 -3.27 -2.94 22.00
CA THR A 325 -2.04 -2.92 21.21
C THR A 325 -1.33 -1.61 21.44
N GLY A 326 -0.07 -1.65 21.81
CA GLY A 326 0.80 -0.47 21.88
C GLY A 326 2.03 -0.68 21.06
N GLY A 327 2.57 0.38 20.47
CA GLY A 327 3.76 0.26 19.62
C GLY A 327 4.44 1.59 19.35
N VAL A 328 5.60 1.45 18.70
CA VAL A 328 6.44 2.57 18.28
C VAL A 328 6.99 2.29 16.88
N ASN A 329 7.02 3.33 16.07
CA ASN A 329 7.75 3.38 14.81
C ASN A 329 8.79 4.50 14.89
N HIS A 330 10.04 4.18 14.63
CA HIS A 330 11.12 5.14 14.51
C HIS A 330 11.62 5.15 13.07
N TYR A 331 11.50 6.29 12.41
CA TYR A 331 11.86 6.51 11.03
C TYR A 331 13.15 7.33 10.94
N MET A 332 14.01 6.97 10.00
CA MET A 332 15.21 7.68 9.63
C MET A 332 15.18 7.87 8.10
N SER A 333 15.19 9.09 7.63
CA SER A 333 15.12 9.46 6.22
C SER A 333 16.32 10.32 5.87
N HIS A 334 17.26 9.76 5.10
CA HIS A 334 18.47 10.42 4.69
C HIS A 334 18.43 10.69 3.19
N GLY A 335 18.18 11.93 2.84
CA GLY A 335 18.22 12.41 1.47
C GLY A 335 19.63 12.84 1.04
N ASN A 336 19.74 13.27 -0.21
CA ASN A 336 20.97 13.84 -0.75
C ASN A 336 21.29 15.20 -0.10
N HIS A 337 20.23 15.94 0.30
CA HIS A 337 20.32 17.30 0.85
C HIS A 337 19.66 17.45 2.22
N TYR A 338 19.07 16.39 2.79
CA TYR A 338 18.40 16.43 4.08
C TYR A 338 18.69 15.18 4.92
N SER A 339 18.41 15.29 6.22
CA SER A 339 18.48 14.16 7.15
C SER A 339 17.46 14.38 8.26
N HIS A 340 16.45 13.53 8.34
CA HIS A 340 15.35 13.66 9.29
C HIS A 340 15.12 12.36 10.02
N THR A 341 14.67 12.47 11.27
CA THR A 341 14.19 11.36 12.07
C THR A 341 12.82 11.69 12.64
N TYR A 342 11.97 10.69 12.76
CA TYR A 342 10.64 10.85 13.35
C TYR A 342 10.26 9.61 14.14
N THR A 343 9.71 9.82 15.33
CA THR A 343 9.21 8.72 16.17
C THR A 343 7.72 8.88 16.41
N ASN A 344 6.96 7.86 16.07
CA ASN A 344 5.52 7.80 16.28
C ASN A 344 5.18 6.69 17.28
N TRP A 345 4.55 7.06 18.39
CA TRP A 345 3.93 6.12 19.32
C TRP A 345 2.47 5.97 18.96
N PHE A 346 1.96 4.76 19.02
CA PHE A 346 0.55 4.49 18.75
C PHE A 346 -0.01 3.50 19.76
N CYS A 347 -1.30 3.61 20.01
CA CYS A 347 -2.02 2.59 20.74
C CYS A 347 -3.42 2.36 20.13
N GLU A 348 -3.91 1.15 20.30
CA GLU A 348 -5.24 0.70 19.92
C GLU A 348 -5.82 -0.07 21.10
N ALA A 349 -7.03 0.26 21.49
CA ALA A 349 -7.78 -0.50 22.47
C ALA A 349 -9.16 -0.83 21.91
N GLU A 350 -9.59 -2.06 22.14
CA GLU A 350 -10.89 -2.56 21.71
C GLU A 350 -11.53 -3.31 22.86
N ALA A 351 -12.82 -3.07 23.08
CA ALA A 351 -13.63 -3.82 24.01
C ALA A 351 -14.93 -4.24 23.35
N SER A 352 -15.30 -5.49 23.49
CA SER A 352 -16.60 -6.02 23.05
C SER A 352 -17.28 -6.73 24.20
N LEU A 353 -18.56 -6.40 24.41
CA LEU A 353 -19.42 -7.03 25.41
C LEU A 353 -20.64 -7.60 24.71
N ASN A 354 -20.86 -8.89 24.86
CA ASN A 354 -22.00 -9.59 24.30
C ASN A 354 -22.85 -10.16 25.45
N TYR A 355 -24.05 -9.67 25.59
CA TYR A 355 -24.97 -10.15 26.64
C TYR A 355 -26.36 -10.41 26.05
N LYS A 356 -26.76 -11.67 26.00
CA LYS A 356 -28.03 -12.13 25.38
C LYS A 356 -28.13 -11.64 23.93
N GLN A 357 -29.07 -10.74 23.64
CA GLN A 357 -29.33 -10.19 22.32
C GLN A 357 -28.53 -8.90 22.05
N PHE A 358 -27.85 -8.35 23.06
CA PHE A 358 -27.15 -7.08 22.95
C PHE A 358 -25.64 -7.29 22.76
N SER A 359 -25.03 -6.48 21.90
CA SER A 359 -23.60 -6.36 21.77
C SER A 359 -23.20 -4.89 21.86
N LEU A 360 -22.23 -4.59 22.71
CA LEU A 360 -21.55 -3.30 22.77
C LEU A 360 -20.14 -3.47 22.18
N PHE A 361 -19.77 -2.58 21.30
CA PHE A 361 -18.44 -2.50 20.73
C PHE A 361 -17.87 -1.10 21.00
N TRP A 362 -16.64 -1.06 21.49
CA TRP A 362 -15.87 0.17 21.67
C TRP A 362 -14.46 -0.04 21.14
N GLN A 363 -13.97 0.95 20.40
CA GLN A 363 -12.62 0.98 19.85
C GLN A 363 -12.05 2.40 19.94
N ILE A 364 -10.78 2.48 20.23
CA ILE A 364 -9.98 3.71 20.13
C ILE A 364 -8.65 3.37 19.47
N ASN A 365 -8.30 4.16 18.47
CA ASN A 365 -6.98 4.14 17.81
C ASN A 365 -6.39 5.54 17.92
N THR A 366 -5.16 5.65 18.41
CA THR A 366 -4.41 6.90 18.26
C THR A 366 -3.92 7.02 16.82
N ASN A 367 -3.66 8.25 16.39
CA ASN A 367 -3.12 8.50 15.08
C ASN A 367 -1.81 7.71 14.87
N TRP A 368 -1.70 7.13 13.71
CA TRP A 368 -0.45 6.54 13.22
C TRP A 368 0.08 7.44 12.11
N ASN A 369 1.31 7.87 12.25
CA ASN A 369 1.96 8.70 11.25
C ASN A 369 2.98 7.87 10.48
N ASN A 370 3.08 8.12 9.18
CA ASN A 370 4.10 7.56 8.32
C ASN A 370 5.02 8.68 7.85
N PHE A 371 6.32 8.42 7.86
CA PHE A 371 7.33 9.39 7.44
C PHE A 371 8.14 8.82 6.28
N TRP A 372 8.16 9.54 5.17
CA TRP A 372 8.83 9.16 3.94
C TRP A 372 9.42 10.37 3.23
N GLY A 373 10.71 10.35 2.93
CA GLY A 373 11.40 11.51 2.37
C GLY A 373 11.34 12.69 3.32
N GLU A 374 10.78 13.78 2.87
CA GLU A 374 10.49 14.99 3.63
C GLU A 374 9.00 15.10 4.01
N THR A 375 8.20 14.07 3.72
CA THR A 375 6.76 14.12 3.91
C THR A 375 6.32 13.28 5.11
N LEU A 376 5.64 13.93 6.05
CA LEU A 376 4.90 13.31 7.14
C LEU A 376 3.43 13.20 6.72
N SER A 377 2.93 11.96 6.62
CA SER A 377 1.51 11.70 6.41
C SER A 377 0.91 11.12 7.68
N GLY A 378 -0.16 11.76 8.17
CA GLY A 378 -0.80 11.38 9.42
C GLY A 378 -2.13 10.68 9.21
N GLY A 379 -2.47 9.78 10.14
CA GLY A 379 -3.82 9.29 10.34
C GLY A 379 -4.53 10.08 11.44
N GLU A 380 -5.82 9.91 11.53
CA GLU A 380 -6.65 10.52 12.56
C GLU A 380 -6.70 9.64 13.81
N ASN A 381 -6.97 10.28 14.98
CA ASN A 381 -7.45 9.56 16.14
C ASN A 381 -8.87 9.09 15.84
N ILE A 382 -9.10 7.79 15.90
CA ILE A 382 -10.40 7.21 15.60
C ILE A 382 -10.98 6.59 16.84
N GLN A 383 -12.22 6.94 17.16
CA GLN A 383 -13.00 6.31 18.19
C GLN A 383 -14.32 5.81 17.60
N MET A 384 -14.71 4.62 17.98
CA MET A 384 -15.97 4.04 17.59
C MET A 384 -16.68 3.48 18.82
N LEU A 385 -17.95 3.82 18.95
CA LEU A 385 -18.86 3.24 19.95
C LEU A 385 -20.11 2.75 19.22
N ALA A 386 -20.46 1.49 19.36
CA ALA A 386 -21.64 0.94 18.71
C ALA A 386 -22.39 -0.05 19.62
N VAL A 387 -23.71 0.01 19.58
CA VAL A 387 -24.60 -0.94 20.23
C VAL A 387 -25.41 -1.65 19.18
N TYR A 388 -25.48 -2.97 19.29
CA TYR A 388 -26.25 -3.82 18.40
C TYR A 388 -27.26 -4.63 19.19
N TYR A 389 -28.44 -4.82 18.62
CA TYR A 389 -29.45 -5.76 19.06
C TYR A 389 -29.69 -6.82 17.98
N LYS A 390 -29.62 -8.09 18.35
CA LYS A 390 -29.86 -9.22 17.44
C LYS A 390 -31.06 -10.05 17.90
N HIS A 391 -32.04 -10.22 17.01
CA HIS A 391 -33.17 -11.12 17.23
C HIS A 391 -33.36 -12.00 15.99
N LYS A 392 -33.19 -13.31 16.15
CA LYS A 392 -33.23 -14.28 15.04
C LYS A 392 -32.29 -13.84 13.87
N ASN A 393 -32.87 -13.52 12.72
CA ASN A 393 -32.15 -13.09 11.51
C ASN A 393 -32.01 -11.56 11.38
N LEU A 394 -32.60 -10.80 12.32
CA LEU A 394 -32.52 -9.33 12.32
C LEU A 394 -31.42 -8.87 13.25
N ARG A 395 -30.55 -7.98 12.76
CA ARG A 395 -29.57 -7.23 13.54
C ARG A 395 -29.76 -5.74 13.27
N VAL A 396 -30.00 -4.99 14.33
CA VAL A 396 -30.11 -3.52 14.29
C VAL A 396 -28.99 -2.95 15.17
N GLY A 397 -28.37 -1.85 14.74
CA GLY A 397 -27.34 -1.20 15.51
C GLY A 397 -27.37 0.31 15.33
N VAL A 398 -26.90 0.99 16.36
CA VAL A 398 -26.61 2.42 16.36
C VAL A 398 -25.17 2.60 16.83
N GLY A 399 -24.44 3.53 16.22
CA GLY A 399 -23.07 3.83 16.57
C GLY A 399 -22.75 5.29 16.40
N ALA A 400 -21.70 5.71 17.09
CA ALA A 400 -21.10 7.01 16.96
C ALA A 400 -19.64 6.86 16.55
N PHE A 401 -19.21 7.71 15.65
CA PHE A 401 -17.83 7.85 15.22
C PHE A 401 -17.24 9.10 15.88
N ASN A 402 -16.06 8.98 16.44
CA ASN A 402 -15.36 10.03 17.19
C ASN A 402 -16.23 10.73 18.26
N PRO A 403 -16.97 9.98 19.12
CA PRO A 403 -17.93 10.60 20.05
C PRO A 403 -17.30 11.43 21.17
N PHE A 404 -15.97 11.29 21.40
CA PHE A 404 -15.25 11.93 22.49
C PHE A 404 -14.10 12.82 22.00
N THR A 405 -14.05 13.15 20.71
CA THR A 405 -13.09 14.09 20.14
C THR A 405 -13.80 15.36 19.76
N ASP A 406 -13.17 16.51 20.01
CA ASP A 406 -13.65 17.78 19.50
C ASP A 406 -13.67 17.75 17.98
N ASN A 407 -14.75 18.24 17.36
CA ASN A 407 -14.87 18.29 15.92
C ASN A 407 -13.84 19.28 15.37
N TYR A 408 -13.21 18.89 14.29
CA TYR A 408 -12.30 19.72 13.51
C TYR A 408 -13.07 20.74 12.66
#